data_f03647d34c6bdff82f217302e1946e6b
#
_entry.id   f03647d34c6bdff82f217302e1946e6b
#
_cell.length_a   1.000
_cell.length_b   1.000
_cell.length_c   1.000
_cell.angle_alpha   90.00
_cell.angle_beta   90.00
_cell.angle_gamma   90.00
#
_symmetry.space_group_name_H-M   'P 1'
#
loop_
_entity.id
_entity.type
_entity.pdbx_description
1 polymer ?
#
loop_
_entity_poly.entity_id
_entity_poly.type
_entity_poly.pdbx_seq_one_letter_code
_entity_poly.pdbx_strand_id
1 'polypeptide(L)'
;KVGGKTWYSRTGKHGGGDKMKFKEFRKKNVGLLLILPWWIGFAIFKLYPFISSLIYSFHDYNLFRTATFSGLSNYKKILGDPLIMKAFIQTFKYAFLTVPLELIFALFIAYILNFKIKGVNFFRTAYYIPSILGGSVSIAVLWRFLFKTEGLVNMIASRFGIQPFNWLGDPGGAFWVIVFLKIWQFGSPMVIFLAALKGVSKDLYEAASIDGAGKWRQFFSVTIPLITPVIFYNFVTQLCNKFQEFNGPFIVTQGGPLRSTTLVSLLVYNNAFKSYEMGMASAIAWLLFLIIMTLTGVAFFSQKYWVYYSDEDGR
;
A
#
# COMPACT_ATOMS: atom_id res chain seq x y z
N LYS A 1 -51.86 11.75 80.32
CA LYS A 1 -50.64 11.21 80.92
C LYS A 1 -49.71 10.77 79.82
N VAL A 2 -48.53 11.42 79.73
CA VAL A 2 -47.22 11.00 79.19
C VAL A 2 -47.25 10.52 77.78
N GLY A 3 -46.85 11.20 76.74
CA GLY A 3 -45.62 12.00 76.52
C GLY A 3 -44.53 11.13 75.92
N GLY A 4 -44.52 10.95 74.60
CA GLY A 4 -43.42 10.25 73.87
C GLY A 4 -43.12 10.97 72.61
N LYS A 5 -42.11 11.86 72.61
CA LYS A 5 -41.56 12.51 71.43
C LYS A 5 -40.60 11.54 70.69
N THR A 6 -40.97 11.10 69.52
CA THR A 6 -40.03 10.36 68.59
C THR A 6 -39.23 11.35 67.79
N TRP A 7 -37.92 11.34 67.97
CA TRP A 7 -36.93 12.06 67.15
C TRP A 7 -36.72 11.33 65.84
N TYR A 8 -37.13 11.92 64.73
CA TYR A 8 -36.70 11.47 63.39
C TYR A 8 -35.36 12.06 63.10
N SER A 9 -34.31 11.23 63.08
CA SER A 9 -33.00 11.54 62.65
C SER A 9 -33.03 11.59 61.12
N ARG A 10 -32.83 12.79 60.52
CA ARG A 10 -32.55 13.00 59.12
C ARG A 10 -31.09 12.65 58.89
N THR A 11 -30.77 11.42 58.58
CA THR A 11 -29.43 11.07 57.97
C THR A 11 -29.48 11.30 56.51
N GLY A 12 -28.52 12.10 56.04
CA GLY A 12 -28.42 12.65 54.69
C GLY A 12 -28.33 11.62 53.58
N LYS A 13 -29.15 11.82 52.56
CA LYS A 13 -28.99 11.25 51.24
C LYS A 13 -28.25 12.26 50.36
N HIS A 14 -26.92 12.38 50.51
CA HIS A 14 -26.04 13.04 49.55
C HIS A 14 -24.97 12.05 49.10
N GLY A 15 -25.23 11.26 48.05
CA GLY A 15 -24.27 10.32 47.50
C GLY A 15 -24.79 9.38 46.40
N GLY A 16 -26.12 9.35 46.21
CA GLY A 16 -26.72 8.41 45.24
C GLY A 16 -26.86 8.91 43.81
N GLY A 17 -26.94 10.22 43.61
CA GLY A 17 -27.20 10.84 42.29
C GLY A 17 -26.04 10.77 41.34
N ASP A 18 -24.81 10.94 41.82
CA ASP A 18 -23.60 10.91 40.96
C ASP A 18 -23.24 9.50 40.54
N LYS A 19 -23.42 8.51 41.41
CA LYS A 19 -23.18 7.10 41.05
C LYS A 19 -24.18 6.58 40.03
N MET A 20 -25.44 7.05 40.07
CA MET A 20 -26.48 6.67 39.09
C MET A 20 -26.22 7.33 37.72
N LYS A 21 -25.88 8.62 37.69
CA LYS A 21 -25.50 9.33 36.44
C LYS A 21 -24.28 8.72 35.81
N PHE A 22 -23.25 8.34 36.57
CA PHE A 22 -22.06 7.68 36.08
C PHE A 22 -22.35 6.27 35.52
N LYS A 23 -23.27 5.54 36.16
CA LYS A 23 -23.70 4.19 35.72
C LYS A 23 -24.53 4.26 34.42
N GLU A 24 -25.40 5.26 34.29
CA GLU A 24 -26.17 5.52 33.06
C GLU A 24 -25.28 6.03 31.94
N PHE A 25 -24.37 6.97 32.21
CA PHE A 25 -23.36 7.43 31.26
C PHE A 25 -22.47 6.27 30.71
N ARG A 26 -22.05 5.37 31.63
CA ARG A 26 -21.29 4.17 31.31
C ARG A 26 -22.09 3.20 30.44
N LYS A 27 -23.39 2.97 30.73
CA LYS A 27 -24.25 2.11 29.89
C LYS A 27 -24.48 2.68 28.51
N LYS A 28 -24.69 3.99 28.41
CA LYS A 28 -24.92 4.67 27.10
C LYS A 28 -23.69 4.75 26.25
N ASN A 29 -22.48 4.81 26.84
CA ASN A 29 -21.20 5.03 26.17
C ASN A 29 -20.24 3.83 26.26
N VAL A 30 -20.71 2.62 26.59
CA VAL A 30 -19.86 1.41 26.69
C VAL A 30 -19.10 1.16 25.37
N GLY A 31 -19.76 1.36 24.23
CA GLY A 31 -19.11 1.23 22.93
C GLY A 31 -17.92 2.20 22.76
N LEU A 32 -18.10 3.47 23.15
CA LEU A 32 -17.03 4.47 23.07
C LEU A 32 -15.89 4.15 24.05
N LEU A 33 -16.20 3.68 25.26
CA LEU A 33 -15.19 3.29 26.24
C LEU A 33 -14.36 2.08 25.78
N LEU A 34 -14.96 1.13 25.05
CA LEU A 34 -14.25 -0.03 24.52
C LEU A 34 -13.28 0.32 23.39
N ILE A 35 -13.59 1.33 22.57
CA ILE A 35 -12.70 1.78 21.48
C ILE A 35 -11.71 2.87 21.90
N LEU A 36 -11.86 3.43 23.12
CA LEU A 36 -11.02 4.52 23.63
C LEU A 36 -9.53 4.15 23.69
N PRO A 37 -9.09 2.96 24.11
CA PRO A 37 -7.67 2.57 24.06
C PRO A 37 -7.09 2.62 22.64
N TRP A 38 -7.89 2.21 21.64
CA TRP A 38 -7.50 2.30 20.24
C TRP A 38 -7.36 3.78 19.78
N TRP A 39 -8.32 4.65 20.17
CA TRP A 39 -8.27 6.08 19.86
C TRP A 39 -7.06 6.77 20.47
N ILE A 40 -6.73 6.44 21.73
CA ILE A 40 -5.52 6.97 22.38
C ILE A 40 -4.27 6.52 21.65
N GLY A 41 -4.17 5.23 21.32
CA GLY A 41 -3.04 4.70 20.53
C GLY A 41 -2.95 5.36 19.16
N PHE A 42 -4.06 5.52 18.46
CA PHE A 42 -4.11 6.22 17.18
C PHE A 42 -3.66 7.69 17.29
N ALA A 43 -4.17 8.42 18.29
CA ALA A 43 -3.83 9.83 18.49
C ALA A 43 -2.33 10.02 18.78
N ILE A 44 -1.75 9.19 19.65
CA ILE A 44 -0.34 9.30 20.05
C ILE A 44 0.61 8.79 18.94
N PHE A 45 0.35 7.62 18.35
CA PHE A 45 1.30 6.96 17.47
C PHE A 45 1.07 7.22 15.97
N LYS A 46 -0.08 7.77 15.57
CA LYS A 46 -0.39 8.09 14.18
C LYS A 46 -0.66 9.57 13.97
N LEU A 47 -1.65 10.12 14.69
CA LEU A 47 -2.11 11.49 14.45
C LEU A 47 -1.06 12.52 14.85
N TYR A 48 -0.44 12.37 16.05
CA TYR A 48 0.59 13.29 16.52
C TYR A 48 1.83 13.33 15.60
N PRO A 49 2.47 12.19 15.22
CA PRO A 49 3.59 12.22 14.28
C PRO A 49 3.20 12.75 12.90
N PHE A 50 1.99 12.46 12.42
CA PHE A 50 1.49 12.95 11.15
C PHE A 50 1.38 14.48 11.14
N ILE A 51 0.75 15.08 12.16
CA ILE A 51 0.65 16.54 12.31
C ILE A 51 2.03 17.15 12.52
N SER A 52 2.88 16.54 13.37
CA SER A 52 4.24 17.04 13.62
C SER A 52 5.08 17.06 12.34
N SER A 53 4.97 16.03 11.50
CA SER A 53 5.67 16.02 10.21
C SER A 53 5.19 17.13 9.27
N LEU A 54 3.88 17.47 9.30
CA LEU A 54 3.36 18.62 8.55
C LEU A 54 3.99 19.93 9.05
N ILE A 55 4.02 20.14 10.34
CA ILE A 55 4.63 21.33 10.95
C ILE A 55 6.10 21.41 10.56
N TYR A 56 6.85 20.32 10.70
CA TYR A 56 8.28 20.28 10.35
C TYR A 56 8.54 20.54 8.86
N SER A 57 7.62 20.23 7.98
CA SER A 57 7.78 20.51 6.55
C SER A 57 7.93 22.00 6.23
N PHE A 58 7.42 22.89 7.10
CA PHE A 58 7.54 24.35 7.02
C PHE A 58 8.68 24.92 7.87
N HIS A 59 9.49 24.06 8.49
CA HIS A 59 10.61 24.48 9.34
C HIS A 59 11.94 24.02 8.74
N ASP A 60 12.97 24.83 8.93
CA ASP A 60 14.36 24.37 8.82
C ASP A 60 14.67 23.63 10.13
N TYR A 61 14.56 22.30 10.06
CA TYR A 61 14.73 21.42 11.21
C TYR A 61 15.75 20.33 10.93
N ASN A 62 16.83 20.41 11.68
CA ASN A 62 17.85 19.37 11.77
C ASN A 62 17.88 18.87 13.22
N LEU A 63 18.06 17.57 13.43
CA LEU A 63 18.06 16.95 14.77
C LEU A 63 19.03 17.60 15.78
N PHE A 64 20.05 18.31 15.30
CA PHE A 64 21.08 18.94 16.13
C PHE A 64 20.82 20.43 16.38
N ARG A 65 19.76 21.02 15.82
CA ARG A 65 19.41 22.43 15.93
C ARG A 65 17.94 22.62 16.27
N THR A 66 17.63 23.74 16.89
CA THR A 66 16.23 24.13 17.12
C THR A 66 15.51 24.36 15.79
N ALA A 67 14.28 23.85 15.69
CA ALA A 67 13.45 24.05 14.51
C ALA A 67 13.12 25.57 14.35
N THR A 68 13.48 26.15 13.22
CA THR A 68 13.17 27.54 12.87
C THR A 68 12.16 27.58 11.73
N PHE A 69 11.14 28.40 11.85
CA PHE A 69 10.13 28.54 10.81
C PHE A 69 10.74 29.10 9.53
N SER A 70 10.64 28.37 8.43
CA SER A 70 11.18 28.71 7.12
C SER A 70 10.13 28.87 6.01
N GLY A 71 8.85 28.77 6.38
CA GLY A 71 7.74 28.86 5.43
C GLY A 71 7.84 27.82 4.31
N LEU A 72 7.77 28.26 3.06
CA LEU A 72 7.85 27.37 1.89
C LEU A 72 9.27 27.12 1.37
N SER A 73 10.33 27.45 2.13
CA SER A 73 11.71 27.32 1.69
C SER A 73 12.08 25.88 1.30
N ASN A 74 11.67 24.88 2.09
CA ASN A 74 11.90 23.47 1.78
C ASN A 74 11.25 23.08 0.45
N TYR A 75 10.02 23.51 0.20
CA TYR A 75 9.30 23.21 -1.05
C TYR A 75 9.94 23.89 -2.27
N LYS A 76 10.44 25.12 -2.11
CA LYS A 76 11.20 25.79 -3.18
C LYS A 76 12.50 25.07 -3.50
N LYS A 77 13.24 24.63 -2.47
CA LYS A 77 14.47 23.82 -2.63
C LYS A 77 14.18 22.50 -3.36
N ILE A 78 13.08 21.81 -3.00
CA ILE A 78 12.67 20.54 -3.65
C ILE A 78 12.42 20.76 -5.14
N LEU A 79 11.67 21.79 -5.51
CA LEU A 79 11.34 22.08 -6.91
C LEU A 79 12.56 22.56 -7.72
N GLY A 80 13.55 23.18 -7.07
CA GLY A 80 14.79 23.64 -7.67
C GLY A 80 15.91 22.60 -7.74
N ASP A 81 15.80 21.47 -7.05
CA ASP A 81 16.85 20.44 -7.02
C ASP A 81 16.59 19.35 -8.08
N PRO A 82 17.43 19.28 -9.15
CA PRO A 82 17.31 18.28 -10.19
C PRO A 82 17.39 16.84 -9.68
N LEU A 83 18.11 16.59 -8.57
CA LEU A 83 18.28 15.25 -8.02
C LEU A 83 17.02 14.78 -7.29
N ILE A 84 16.35 15.70 -6.59
CA ILE A 84 15.05 15.42 -5.96
C ILE A 84 13.99 15.20 -7.05
N MET A 85 13.95 16.05 -8.06
CA MET A 85 13.02 15.90 -9.17
C MET A 85 13.24 14.57 -9.92
N LYS A 86 14.49 14.14 -10.11
CA LYS A 86 14.82 12.84 -10.68
C LYS A 86 14.22 11.69 -9.86
N ALA A 87 14.24 11.76 -8.52
CA ALA A 87 13.65 10.73 -7.67
C ALA A 87 12.12 10.66 -7.85
N PHE A 88 11.43 11.80 -7.98
CA PHE A 88 10.01 11.82 -8.32
C PHE A 88 9.75 11.16 -9.68
N ILE A 89 10.47 11.55 -10.72
CA ILE A 89 10.34 10.96 -12.06
C ILE A 89 10.57 9.44 -12.02
N GLN A 90 11.60 8.96 -11.31
CA GLN A 90 11.87 7.54 -11.18
C GLN A 90 10.75 6.81 -10.42
N THR A 91 10.16 7.44 -9.40
CA THR A 91 9.02 6.88 -8.66
C THR A 91 7.80 6.75 -9.56
N PHE A 92 7.50 7.77 -10.38
CA PHE A 92 6.43 7.70 -11.38
C PHE A 92 6.68 6.58 -12.40
N LYS A 93 7.86 6.53 -13.00
CA LYS A 93 8.23 5.46 -13.94
C LYS A 93 8.07 4.09 -13.31
N TYR A 94 8.57 3.92 -12.08
CA TYR A 94 8.49 2.68 -11.35
C TYR A 94 7.04 2.26 -11.09
N ALA A 95 6.21 3.15 -10.54
CA ALA A 95 4.82 2.84 -10.20
C ALA A 95 3.98 2.53 -11.46
N PHE A 96 4.03 3.39 -12.47
CA PHE A 96 3.23 3.23 -13.68
C PHE A 96 3.67 2.06 -14.57
N LEU A 97 4.92 1.60 -14.45
CA LEU A 97 5.37 0.39 -15.13
C LEU A 97 5.04 -0.87 -14.33
N THR A 98 5.33 -0.86 -13.02
CA THR A 98 5.23 -2.06 -12.18
C THR A 98 3.77 -2.43 -11.92
N VAL A 99 2.88 -1.46 -11.66
CA VAL A 99 1.47 -1.75 -11.34
C VAL A 99 0.76 -2.50 -12.48
N PRO A 100 0.75 -2.01 -13.74
CA PRO A 100 0.09 -2.75 -14.82
C PRO A 100 0.71 -4.13 -15.04
N LEU A 101 2.04 -4.25 -15.05
CA LEU A 101 2.72 -5.53 -15.28
C LEU A 101 2.39 -6.54 -14.18
N GLU A 102 2.40 -6.13 -12.91
CA GLU A 102 2.04 -6.99 -11.78
C GLU A 102 0.58 -7.43 -11.84
N LEU A 103 -0.35 -6.50 -12.14
CA LEU A 103 -1.78 -6.81 -12.20
C LEU A 103 -2.13 -7.71 -13.39
N ILE A 104 -1.55 -7.46 -14.56
CA ILE A 104 -1.72 -8.32 -15.74
C ILE A 104 -1.21 -9.72 -15.43
N PHE A 105 -0.02 -9.84 -14.85
CA PHE A 105 0.57 -11.14 -14.49
C PHE A 105 -0.26 -11.85 -13.41
N ALA A 106 -0.69 -11.12 -12.37
CA ALA A 106 -1.55 -11.64 -11.31
C ALA A 106 -2.88 -12.16 -11.85
N LEU A 107 -3.54 -11.38 -12.72
CA LEU A 107 -4.81 -11.78 -13.34
C LEU A 107 -4.63 -12.99 -14.27
N PHE A 108 -3.56 -13.02 -15.06
CA PHE A 108 -3.24 -14.14 -15.94
C PHE A 108 -3.06 -15.44 -15.14
N ILE A 109 -2.27 -15.42 -14.07
CA ILE A 109 -2.08 -16.60 -13.21
C ILE A 109 -3.39 -16.96 -12.47
N ALA A 110 -4.16 -15.98 -11.99
CA ALA A 110 -5.46 -16.23 -11.36
C ALA A 110 -6.44 -16.90 -12.35
N TYR A 111 -6.44 -16.47 -13.59
CA TYR A 111 -7.28 -17.07 -14.66
C TYR A 111 -6.90 -18.55 -14.91
N ILE A 112 -5.60 -18.85 -15.00
CA ILE A 112 -5.10 -20.25 -15.13
C ILE A 112 -5.53 -21.09 -13.92
N LEU A 113 -5.35 -20.55 -12.70
CA LEU A 113 -5.67 -21.26 -11.45
C LEU A 113 -7.18 -21.36 -11.18
N ASN A 114 -8.00 -20.69 -11.96
CA ASN A 114 -9.46 -20.82 -11.90
C ASN A 114 -9.97 -22.12 -12.58
N PHE A 115 -9.20 -22.70 -13.49
CA PHE A 115 -9.53 -23.99 -14.08
C PHE A 115 -9.37 -25.14 -13.07
N LYS A 116 -10.09 -26.25 -13.32
CA LYS A 116 -10.01 -27.49 -12.54
C LYS A 116 -8.70 -28.23 -12.84
N ILE A 117 -7.58 -27.76 -12.32
CA ILE A 117 -6.26 -28.37 -12.50
C ILE A 117 -5.96 -29.25 -11.29
N LYS A 118 -5.44 -30.47 -11.50
CA LYS A 118 -4.98 -31.34 -10.39
C LYS A 118 -3.85 -30.63 -9.62
N GLY A 119 -3.93 -30.61 -8.27
CA GLY A 119 -2.92 -29.95 -7.43
C GLY A 119 -3.02 -28.41 -7.38
N VAL A 120 -4.10 -27.80 -7.87
CA VAL A 120 -4.25 -26.33 -7.92
C VAL A 120 -4.03 -25.63 -6.58
N ASN A 121 -4.35 -26.29 -5.46
CA ASN A 121 -4.13 -25.71 -4.12
C ASN A 121 -2.64 -25.59 -3.78
N PHE A 122 -1.81 -26.54 -4.22
CA PHE A 122 -0.36 -26.43 -4.09
C PHE A 122 0.18 -25.21 -4.85
N PHE A 123 -0.22 -25.03 -6.12
CA PHE A 123 0.20 -23.88 -6.93
C PHE A 123 -0.28 -22.55 -6.35
N ARG A 124 -1.52 -22.48 -5.83
CA ARG A 124 -2.03 -21.27 -5.15
C ARG A 124 -1.16 -20.89 -3.97
N THR A 125 -0.81 -21.86 -3.12
CA THR A 125 0.06 -21.61 -1.98
C THR A 125 1.47 -21.24 -2.43
N ALA A 126 2.06 -21.95 -3.39
CA ALA A 126 3.40 -21.66 -3.90
C ALA A 126 3.51 -20.25 -4.50
N TYR A 127 2.52 -19.80 -5.27
CA TYR A 127 2.49 -18.43 -5.84
C TYR A 127 2.12 -17.35 -4.83
N TYR A 128 1.50 -17.70 -3.71
CA TYR A 128 1.19 -16.74 -2.66
C TYR A 128 2.36 -16.50 -1.69
N ILE A 129 3.24 -17.50 -1.48
CA ILE A 129 4.42 -17.40 -0.59
C ILE A 129 5.28 -16.16 -0.89
N PRO A 130 5.64 -15.83 -2.15
CA PRO A 130 6.40 -14.61 -2.46
C PRO A 130 5.80 -13.33 -1.91
N SER A 131 4.47 -13.20 -1.93
CA SER A 131 3.79 -12.01 -1.40
C SER A 131 3.87 -11.90 0.12
N ILE A 132 3.80 -13.02 0.84
CA ILE A 132 3.93 -13.06 2.30
C ILE A 132 5.36 -12.69 2.70
N LEU A 133 6.33 -13.25 2.01
CA LEU A 133 7.75 -13.05 2.31
C LEU A 133 8.32 -11.75 1.71
N GLY A 134 7.61 -11.13 0.80
CA GLY A 134 8.11 -10.03 -0.05
C GLY A 134 8.51 -8.75 0.69
N GLY A 135 7.96 -8.53 1.90
CA GLY A 135 8.41 -7.46 2.80
C GLY A 135 9.69 -7.77 3.56
N SER A 136 10.20 -9.01 3.47
CA SER A 136 11.37 -9.47 4.20
C SER A 136 12.67 -8.92 3.60
N VAL A 137 13.54 -8.42 4.47
CA VAL A 137 14.93 -8.04 4.14
C VAL A 137 15.68 -9.20 3.51
N SER A 138 15.47 -10.42 4.00
CA SER A 138 16.14 -11.64 3.53
C SER A 138 15.86 -11.92 2.05
N ILE A 139 14.62 -11.72 1.60
CA ILE A 139 14.25 -11.87 0.19
C ILE A 139 14.95 -10.83 -0.68
N ALA A 140 15.00 -9.58 -0.25
CA ALA A 140 15.69 -8.54 -1.00
C ALA A 140 17.20 -8.79 -1.09
N VAL A 141 17.81 -9.30 -0.02
CA VAL A 141 19.23 -9.73 -0.02
C VAL A 141 19.44 -10.91 -0.97
N LEU A 142 18.58 -11.95 -0.91
CA LEU A 142 18.63 -13.08 -1.85
C LEU A 142 18.49 -12.59 -3.30
N TRP A 143 17.56 -11.68 -3.56
CA TRP A 143 17.36 -11.10 -4.90
C TRP A 143 18.61 -10.39 -5.40
N ARG A 144 19.29 -9.62 -4.53
CA ARG A 144 20.56 -9.00 -4.86
C ARG A 144 21.64 -10.03 -5.25
N PHE A 145 21.71 -11.18 -4.58
CA PHE A 145 22.63 -12.26 -4.95
C PHE A 145 22.29 -12.92 -6.27
N LEU A 146 21.00 -13.13 -6.58
CA LEU A 146 20.57 -13.73 -7.83
C LEU A 146 20.97 -12.91 -9.05
N PHE A 147 20.96 -11.57 -8.93
CA PHE A 147 21.24 -10.63 -10.02
C PHE A 147 22.66 -10.06 -10.03
N LYS A 148 23.58 -10.59 -9.21
CA LYS A 148 25.01 -10.28 -9.35
C LYS A 148 25.53 -10.77 -10.72
N THR A 149 26.68 -10.20 -11.17
CA THR A 149 27.32 -10.62 -12.42
C THR A 149 27.60 -12.12 -12.44
N GLU A 150 28.02 -12.70 -11.32
CA GLU A 150 28.24 -14.15 -11.13
C GLU A 150 27.01 -14.83 -10.52
N GLY A 151 25.86 -14.18 -10.53
CA GLY A 151 24.63 -14.68 -9.91
C GLY A 151 23.91 -15.71 -10.77
N LEU A 152 22.92 -16.39 -10.15
CA LEU A 152 22.18 -17.49 -10.76
C LEU A 152 21.49 -17.07 -12.08
N VAL A 153 21.00 -15.84 -12.19
CA VAL A 153 20.33 -15.33 -13.40
C VAL A 153 21.31 -15.38 -14.59
N ASN A 154 22.53 -14.88 -14.43
CA ASN A 154 23.55 -14.91 -15.46
C ASN A 154 24.08 -16.34 -15.70
N MET A 155 24.19 -17.17 -14.67
CA MET A 155 24.58 -18.59 -14.84
C MET A 155 23.57 -19.34 -15.71
N ILE A 156 22.28 -19.12 -15.51
CA ILE A 156 21.23 -19.73 -16.34
C ILE A 156 21.30 -19.15 -17.76
N ALA A 157 21.38 -17.81 -17.90
CA ALA A 157 21.45 -17.15 -19.20
C ALA A 157 22.66 -17.64 -20.05
N SER A 158 23.80 -17.86 -19.40
CA SER A 158 25.02 -18.37 -20.06
C SER A 158 24.84 -19.78 -20.64
N ARG A 159 23.95 -20.61 -20.06
CA ARG A 159 23.62 -21.95 -20.63
C ARG A 159 22.90 -21.84 -21.97
N PHE A 160 22.26 -20.72 -22.23
CA PHE A 160 21.61 -20.40 -23.52
C PHE A 160 22.47 -19.53 -24.43
N GLY A 161 23.78 -19.39 -24.16
CA GLY A 161 24.71 -18.59 -24.95
C GLY A 161 24.57 -17.07 -24.75
N ILE A 162 23.82 -16.62 -23.77
CA ILE A 162 23.67 -15.18 -23.47
C ILE A 162 24.85 -14.74 -22.58
N GLN A 163 25.54 -13.68 -22.99
CA GLN A 163 26.65 -13.14 -22.18
C GLN A 163 26.18 -12.59 -20.85
N PRO A 164 26.98 -12.76 -19.76
CA PRO A 164 26.65 -12.21 -18.46
C PRO A 164 26.45 -10.70 -18.51
N PHE A 165 25.33 -10.22 -17.97
CA PHE A 165 25.00 -8.80 -17.92
C PHE A 165 25.18 -8.27 -16.49
N ASN A 166 25.76 -7.07 -16.36
CA ASN A 166 25.93 -6.44 -15.06
C ASN A 166 24.63 -5.73 -14.62
N TRP A 167 23.63 -6.51 -14.19
CA TRP A 167 22.31 -6.03 -13.82
C TRP A 167 22.33 -4.89 -12.80
N LEU A 168 23.17 -4.99 -11.77
CA LEU A 168 23.20 -4.02 -10.67
C LEU A 168 24.14 -2.85 -10.95
N GLY A 169 25.04 -2.98 -11.90
CA GLY A 169 25.96 -1.91 -12.33
C GLY A 169 25.44 -1.06 -13.50
N ASP A 170 24.42 -1.55 -14.22
CA ASP A 170 23.75 -0.80 -15.25
C ASP A 170 22.50 -0.09 -14.73
N PRO A 171 22.28 1.22 -15.04
CA PRO A 171 21.11 1.96 -14.57
C PRO A 171 19.76 1.36 -14.98
N GLY A 172 19.67 0.83 -16.22
CA GLY A 172 18.47 0.17 -16.72
C GLY A 172 18.29 -1.20 -16.07
N GLY A 173 19.36 -1.98 -15.99
CA GLY A 173 19.37 -3.28 -15.34
C GLY A 173 18.91 -3.22 -13.89
N ALA A 174 19.51 -2.32 -13.12
CA ALA A 174 19.14 -2.14 -11.71
C ALA A 174 17.66 -1.74 -11.51
N PHE A 175 17.14 -0.90 -12.41
CA PHE A 175 15.73 -0.52 -12.40
C PHE A 175 14.83 -1.75 -12.67
N TRP A 176 15.14 -2.57 -13.68
CA TRP A 176 14.38 -3.78 -13.96
C TRP A 176 14.47 -4.82 -12.85
N VAL A 177 15.61 -4.93 -12.17
CA VAL A 177 15.76 -5.85 -11.03
C VAL A 177 14.75 -5.55 -9.91
N ILE A 178 14.55 -4.27 -9.56
CA ILE A 178 13.54 -3.90 -8.55
C ILE A 178 12.09 -4.05 -9.07
N VAL A 179 11.86 -3.85 -10.36
CA VAL A 179 10.56 -4.11 -11.01
C VAL A 179 10.23 -5.61 -10.97
N PHE A 180 11.16 -6.48 -11.38
CA PHE A 180 10.97 -7.92 -11.34
C PHE A 180 10.75 -8.47 -9.93
N LEU A 181 11.44 -7.92 -8.93
CA LEU A 181 11.20 -8.26 -7.53
C LEU A 181 9.73 -8.08 -7.14
N LYS A 182 9.11 -6.98 -7.61
CA LYS A 182 7.70 -6.71 -7.29
C LYS A 182 6.73 -7.49 -8.14
N ILE A 183 7.02 -7.70 -9.43
CA ILE A 183 6.20 -8.58 -10.25
C ILE A 183 6.19 -9.99 -9.67
N TRP A 184 7.33 -10.51 -9.19
CA TRP A 184 7.41 -11.82 -8.53
C TRP A 184 6.54 -11.91 -7.27
N GLN A 185 6.25 -10.77 -6.59
CA GLN A 185 5.37 -10.69 -5.42
C GLN A 185 3.88 -10.55 -5.76
N PHE A 186 3.44 -10.98 -6.93
CA PHE A 186 2.08 -10.83 -7.46
C PHE A 186 1.00 -11.63 -6.69
N GLY A 187 1.36 -12.44 -5.73
CA GLY A 187 0.46 -13.42 -5.09
C GLY A 187 -0.76 -12.81 -4.40
N SER A 188 -0.63 -11.65 -3.72
CA SER A 188 -1.76 -11.00 -3.06
C SER A 188 -2.84 -10.53 -4.06
N PRO A 189 -2.54 -9.74 -5.10
CA PRO A 189 -3.52 -9.40 -6.11
C PRO A 189 -4.04 -10.63 -6.88
N MET A 190 -3.21 -11.68 -7.10
CA MET A 190 -3.64 -12.93 -7.71
C MET A 190 -4.76 -13.62 -6.91
N VAL A 191 -4.62 -13.73 -5.59
CA VAL A 191 -5.63 -14.37 -4.74
C VAL A 191 -6.95 -13.59 -4.78
N ILE A 192 -6.88 -12.27 -4.77
CA ILE A 192 -8.06 -11.39 -4.85
C ILE A 192 -8.75 -11.57 -6.22
N PHE A 193 -7.98 -11.58 -7.32
CA PHE A 193 -8.53 -11.87 -8.65
C PHE A 193 -9.13 -13.27 -8.76
N LEU A 194 -8.48 -14.29 -8.18
CA LEU A 194 -9.00 -15.65 -8.19
C LEU A 194 -10.35 -15.76 -7.44
N ALA A 195 -10.51 -15.02 -6.34
CA ALA A 195 -11.78 -14.96 -5.62
C ALA A 195 -12.87 -14.31 -6.48
N ALA A 196 -12.56 -13.20 -7.15
CA ALA A 196 -13.48 -12.52 -8.06
C ALA A 196 -13.89 -13.39 -9.24
N LEU A 197 -12.92 -14.07 -9.89
CA LEU A 197 -13.17 -14.98 -11.01
C LEU A 197 -14.10 -16.15 -10.63
N LYS A 198 -14.02 -16.63 -9.39
CA LYS A 198 -14.92 -17.70 -8.89
C LYS A 198 -16.32 -17.19 -8.57
N GLY A 199 -16.47 -15.90 -8.30
CA GLY A 199 -17.76 -15.26 -8.04
C GLY A 199 -18.60 -15.05 -9.29
N VAL A 200 -18.03 -15.13 -10.50
CA VAL A 200 -18.79 -14.98 -11.75
C VAL A 200 -19.69 -16.19 -11.96
N SER A 201 -21.01 -15.94 -12.17
CA SER A 201 -21.99 -17.00 -12.38
C SER A 201 -21.68 -17.81 -13.63
N LYS A 202 -21.86 -19.14 -13.54
CA LYS A 202 -21.72 -20.04 -14.68
C LYS A 202 -22.77 -19.81 -15.76
N ASP A 203 -23.97 -19.42 -15.36
CA ASP A 203 -25.10 -19.18 -16.27
C ASP A 203 -24.74 -18.11 -17.31
N LEU A 204 -23.94 -17.10 -16.94
CA LEU A 204 -23.48 -16.08 -17.89
C LEU A 204 -22.53 -16.65 -18.95
N TYR A 205 -21.72 -17.63 -18.60
CA TYR A 205 -20.85 -18.31 -19.56
C TYR A 205 -21.63 -19.28 -20.45
N GLU A 206 -22.64 -19.92 -19.90
CA GLU A 206 -23.55 -20.82 -20.66
C GLU A 206 -24.36 -20.03 -21.66
N ALA A 207 -24.99 -18.92 -21.26
CA ALA A 207 -25.68 -18.00 -22.15
C ALA A 207 -24.77 -17.48 -23.28
N ALA A 208 -23.58 -16.98 -22.93
CA ALA A 208 -22.62 -16.52 -23.94
C ALA A 208 -22.13 -17.63 -24.88
N SER A 209 -22.11 -18.89 -24.41
CA SER A 209 -21.78 -20.04 -25.27
C SER A 209 -22.90 -20.38 -26.25
N ILE A 210 -24.19 -20.24 -25.86
CA ILE A 210 -25.35 -20.39 -26.75
C ILE A 210 -25.31 -19.32 -27.85
N ASP A 211 -24.88 -18.09 -27.50
CA ASP A 211 -24.70 -16.99 -28.46
C ASP A 211 -23.43 -17.16 -29.34
N GLY A 212 -22.72 -18.29 -29.25
CA GLY A 212 -21.55 -18.61 -30.06
C GLY A 212 -20.24 -17.89 -29.60
N ALA A 213 -20.20 -17.35 -28.39
CA ALA A 213 -19.00 -16.70 -27.89
C ALA A 213 -17.89 -17.71 -27.51
N GLY A 214 -16.74 -17.65 -28.19
CA GLY A 214 -15.58 -18.43 -27.85
C GLY A 214 -14.93 -17.96 -26.52
N LYS A 215 -14.00 -18.74 -25.94
CA LYS A 215 -13.37 -18.49 -24.63
C LYS A 215 -12.74 -17.09 -24.47
N TRP A 216 -12.06 -16.59 -25.49
CA TRP A 216 -11.49 -15.25 -25.47
C TRP A 216 -12.56 -14.17 -25.43
N ARG A 217 -13.65 -14.33 -26.23
CA ARG A 217 -14.77 -13.40 -26.20
C ARG A 217 -15.48 -13.42 -24.85
N GLN A 218 -15.71 -14.59 -24.26
CA GLN A 218 -16.24 -14.74 -22.90
C GLN A 218 -15.36 -14.03 -21.86
N PHE A 219 -14.04 -14.17 -21.97
CA PHE A 219 -13.11 -13.51 -21.06
C PHE A 219 -13.19 -11.98 -21.13
N PHE A 220 -13.12 -11.40 -22.32
CA PHE A 220 -13.10 -9.94 -22.46
C PHE A 220 -14.49 -9.29 -22.34
N SER A 221 -15.56 -9.97 -22.77
CA SER A 221 -16.91 -9.40 -22.79
C SER A 221 -17.77 -9.77 -21.59
N VAL A 222 -17.43 -10.83 -20.84
CA VAL A 222 -18.17 -11.24 -19.64
C VAL A 222 -17.31 -11.13 -18.40
N THR A 223 -16.15 -11.82 -18.39
CA THR A 223 -15.31 -11.91 -17.19
C THR A 223 -14.73 -10.56 -16.78
N ILE A 224 -14.01 -9.89 -17.70
CA ILE A 224 -13.34 -8.62 -17.40
C ILE A 224 -14.32 -7.55 -16.88
N PRO A 225 -15.44 -7.26 -17.55
CA PRO A 225 -16.40 -6.28 -17.06
C PRO A 225 -16.91 -6.57 -15.64
N LEU A 226 -17.27 -7.82 -15.34
CA LEU A 226 -17.79 -8.21 -14.04
C LEU A 226 -16.77 -8.13 -12.89
N ILE A 227 -15.48 -8.27 -13.18
CA ILE A 227 -14.43 -8.16 -12.16
C ILE A 227 -13.78 -6.76 -12.13
N THR A 228 -14.27 -5.79 -12.92
CA THR A 228 -13.70 -4.42 -12.92
C THR A 228 -13.66 -3.76 -11.53
N PRO A 229 -14.62 -3.95 -10.60
CA PRO A 229 -14.49 -3.44 -9.23
C PRO A 229 -13.27 -3.98 -8.52
N VAL A 230 -12.94 -5.25 -8.74
CA VAL A 230 -11.77 -5.90 -8.15
C VAL A 230 -10.48 -5.48 -8.84
N ILE A 231 -10.51 -5.26 -10.16
CA ILE A 231 -9.38 -4.66 -10.91
C ILE A 231 -9.10 -3.26 -10.36
N PHE A 232 -10.13 -2.44 -10.17
CA PHE A 232 -10.00 -1.10 -9.61
C PHE A 232 -9.42 -1.11 -8.20
N TYR A 233 -9.95 -1.97 -7.31
CA TYR A 233 -9.43 -2.12 -5.95
C TYR A 233 -7.94 -2.47 -5.93
N ASN A 234 -7.54 -3.49 -6.71
CA ASN A 234 -6.14 -3.89 -6.82
C ASN A 234 -5.28 -2.77 -7.42
N PHE A 235 -5.78 -2.07 -8.45
CA PHE A 235 -5.07 -0.96 -9.08
C PHE A 235 -4.76 0.15 -8.07
N VAL A 236 -5.76 0.65 -7.34
CA VAL A 236 -5.58 1.71 -6.35
C VAL A 236 -4.63 1.26 -5.23
N THR A 237 -4.83 0.05 -4.72
CA THR A 237 -3.99 -0.48 -3.63
C THR A 237 -2.53 -0.63 -4.07
N GLN A 238 -2.29 -1.22 -5.25
CA GLN A 238 -0.92 -1.38 -5.76
C GLN A 238 -0.30 -0.05 -6.14
N LEU A 239 -1.07 0.89 -6.69
CA LEU A 239 -0.58 2.25 -6.99
C LEU A 239 -0.03 2.92 -5.72
N CYS A 240 -0.82 2.95 -4.64
CA CYS A 240 -0.38 3.50 -3.35
C CYS A 240 0.88 2.79 -2.83
N ASN A 241 0.94 1.46 -2.92
CA ASN A 241 2.08 0.67 -2.45
C ASN A 241 3.36 0.94 -3.26
N LYS A 242 3.25 1.07 -4.60
CA LYS A 242 4.45 1.29 -5.45
C LYS A 242 5.01 2.70 -5.31
N PHE A 243 4.18 3.72 -5.06
CA PHE A 243 4.67 5.06 -4.74
C PHE A 243 5.43 5.11 -3.41
N GLN A 244 5.12 4.22 -2.48
CA GLN A 244 5.75 4.11 -1.16
C GLN A 244 6.84 3.01 -1.09
N GLU A 245 7.25 2.45 -2.25
CA GLU A 245 8.25 1.39 -2.27
C GLU A 245 9.60 1.86 -1.73
N PHE A 246 10.12 1.10 -0.77
CA PHE A 246 11.37 1.41 -0.06
C PHE A 246 12.37 0.24 -0.08
N ASN A 247 11.90 -0.97 0.23
CA ASN A 247 12.77 -2.12 0.51
C ASN A 247 13.62 -2.54 -0.70
N GLY A 248 13.03 -2.58 -1.90
CA GLY A 248 13.75 -2.91 -3.12
C GLY A 248 14.90 -1.93 -3.39
N PRO A 249 14.62 -0.63 -3.54
CA PRO A 249 15.65 0.39 -3.72
C PRO A 249 16.69 0.44 -2.60
N PHE A 250 16.29 0.29 -1.34
CA PHE A 250 17.18 0.40 -0.19
C PHE A 250 18.14 -0.80 -0.08
N ILE A 251 17.63 -2.03 -0.23
CA ILE A 251 18.41 -3.24 0.08
C ILE A 251 19.11 -3.77 -1.18
N VAL A 252 18.42 -3.81 -2.33
CA VAL A 252 18.95 -4.45 -3.53
C VAL A 252 19.96 -3.55 -4.23
N THR A 253 19.62 -2.28 -4.47
CA THR A 253 20.40 -1.37 -5.32
C THR A 253 21.02 -0.19 -4.57
N GLN A 254 20.59 0.08 -3.34
CA GLN A 254 20.97 1.25 -2.55
C GLN A 254 20.75 2.59 -3.29
N GLY A 255 19.75 2.62 -4.16
CA GLY A 255 19.43 3.77 -5.00
C GLY A 255 20.27 3.90 -6.28
N GLY A 256 21.31 3.07 -6.44
CA GLY A 256 22.24 3.10 -7.57
C GLY A 256 21.85 2.20 -8.74
N PRO A 257 22.71 2.19 -9.79
CA PRO A 257 23.78 3.14 -10.06
C PRO A 257 23.22 4.49 -10.54
N LEU A 258 24.00 5.55 -10.43
CA LEU A 258 23.66 6.90 -10.92
C LEU A 258 22.28 7.41 -10.45
N ARG A 259 21.82 6.98 -9.26
CA ARG A 259 20.48 7.27 -8.69
C ARG A 259 19.32 6.78 -9.59
N SER A 260 19.53 5.75 -10.41
CA SER A 260 18.50 5.21 -11.30
C SER A 260 17.35 4.54 -10.56
N THR A 261 17.59 4.09 -9.34
CA THR A 261 16.62 3.43 -8.46
C THR A 261 16.36 4.20 -7.16
N THR A 262 16.80 5.47 -7.08
CA THR A 262 16.48 6.32 -5.93
C THR A 262 15.02 6.77 -6.06
N LEU A 263 14.11 6.04 -5.42
CA LEU A 263 12.71 6.42 -5.30
C LEU A 263 12.53 7.45 -4.16
N VAL A 264 11.39 8.15 -4.18
CA VAL A 264 11.10 9.21 -3.20
C VAL A 264 11.14 8.70 -1.76
N SER A 265 10.63 7.51 -1.48
CA SER A 265 10.67 6.91 -0.13
C SER A 265 12.12 6.72 0.38
N LEU A 266 13.04 6.28 -0.51
CA LEU A 266 14.46 6.17 -0.18
C LEU A 266 15.10 7.55 0.02
N LEU A 267 14.67 8.55 -0.76
CA LEU A 267 15.14 9.92 -0.60
C LEU A 267 14.69 10.52 0.75
N VAL A 268 13.44 10.30 1.14
CA VAL A 268 12.92 10.68 2.47
C VAL A 268 13.76 10.06 3.57
N TYR A 269 14.03 8.76 3.49
CA TYR A 269 14.87 8.05 4.46
C TYR A 269 16.29 8.65 4.54
N ASN A 270 16.92 8.90 3.39
CA ASN A 270 18.28 9.45 3.37
C ASN A 270 18.34 10.86 3.99
N ASN A 271 17.38 11.74 3.68
CA ASN A 271 17.31 13.07 4.29
C ASN A 271 17.05 12.99 5.80
N ALA A 272 16.10 12.15 6.25
CA ALA A 272 15.74 12.04 7.64
C ALA A 272 16.87 11.41 8.50
N PHE A 273 17.44 10.28 8.04
CA PHE A 273 18.27 9.42 8.90
C PHE A 273 19.76 9.40 8.53
N LYS A 274 20.15 9.90 7.35
CA LYS A 274 21.57 10.03 6.98
C LYS A 274 22.04 11.48 7.03
N SER A 275 21.22 12.41 6.51
CA SER A 275 21.54 13.84 6.51
C SER A 275 20.98 14.58 7.74
N TYR A 276 20.07 13.93 8.48
CA TYR A 276 19.38 14.49 9.64
C TYR A 276 18.55 15.76 9.34
N GLU A 277 18.20 15.99 8.08
CA GLU A 277 17.38 17.11 7.62
C GLU A 277 15.90 16.76 7.70
N MET A 278 15.36 16.74 8.92
CA MET A 278 13.97 16.33 9.18
C MET A 278 12.94 17.24 8.51
N GLY A 279 13.20 18.55 8.44
CA GLY A 279 12.32 19.50 7.75
C GLY A 279 12.20 19.19 6.27
N MET A 280 13.32 18.96 5.59
CA MET A 280 13.38 18.58 4.18
C MET A 280 12.71 17.21 3.94
N ALA A 281 13.04 16.20 4.74
CA ALA A 281 12.45 14.88 4.66
C ALA A 281 10.92 14.92 4.80
N SER A 282 10.42 15.71 5.76
CA SER A 282 8.99 15.93 5.97
C SER A 282 8.33 16.61 4.77
N ALA A 283 8.96 17.64 4.19
CA ALA A 283 8.43 18.33 3.01
C ALA A 283 8.35 17.39 1.78
N ILE A 284 9.38 16.56 1.55
CA ILE A 284 9.38 15.56 0.46
C ILE A 284 8.27 14.52 0.69
N ALA A 285 8.11 14.04 1.92
CA ALA A 285 7.07 13.06 2.27
C ALA A 285 5.66 13.64 2.07
N TRP A 286 5.44 14.91 2.42
CA TRP A 286 4.14 15.59 2.20
C TRP A 286 3.84 15.82 0.73
N LEU A 287 4.84 16.15 -0.10
CA LEU A 287 4.65 16.23 -1.55
C LEU A 287 4.28 14.85 -2.13
N LEU A 288 4.96 13.78 -1.71
CA LEU A 288 4.61 12.42 -2.11
C LEU A 288 3.18 12.06 -1.69
N PHE A 289 2.79 12.39 -0.46
CA PHE A 289 1.44 12.18 0.03
C PHE A 289 0.39 12.89 -0.82
N LEU A 290 0.61 14.18 -1.13
CA LEU A 290 -0.30 14.96 -1.99
C LEU A 290 -0.41 14.36 -3.41
N ILE A 291 0.70 13.88 -3.97
CA ILE A 291 0.71 13.19 -5.27
C ILE A 291 -0.14 11.92 -5.20
N ILE A 292 0.08 11.07 -4.20
CA ILE A 292 -0.69 9.83 -4.03
C ILE A 292 -2.18 10.15 -3.83
N MET A 293 -2.52 11.12 -3.00
CA MET A 293 -3.90 11.57 -2.80
C MET A 293 -4.55 12.03 -4.09
N THR A 294 -3.85 12.84 -4.89
CA THR A 294 -4.33 13.33 -6.17
C THR A 294 -4.56 12.19 -7.16
N LEU A 295 -3.58 11.30 -7.32
CA LEU A 295 -3.69 10.15 -8.22
C LEU A 295 -4.82 9.20 -7.79
N THR A 296 -4.96 8.96 -6.49
CA THR A 296 -6.04 8.15 -5.93
C THR A 296 -7.39 8.83 -6.17
N GLY A 297 -7.49 10.14 -5.92
CA GLY A 297 -8.69 10.92 -6.21
C GLY A 297 -9.10 10.87 -7.69
N VAL A 298 -8.13 11.02 -8.60
CA VAL A 298 -8.36 10.87 -10.05
C VAL A 298 -8.83 9.46 -10.40
N ALA A 299 -8.22 8.43 -9.80
CA ALA A 299 -8.63 7.04 -10.01
C ALA A 299 -10.08 6.83 -9.56
N PHE A 300 -10.47 7.29 -8.36
CA PHE A 300 -11.86 7.21 -7.88
C PHE A 300 -12.84 8.04 -8.72
N PHE A 301 -12.42 9.18 -9.22
CA PHE A 301 -13.26 9.95 -10.13
C PHE A 301 -13.46 9.23 -11.47
N SER A 302 -12.44 8.54 -11.97
CA SER A 302 -12.50 7.80 -13.24
C SER A 302 -13.32 6.52 -13.18
N GLN A 303 -13.49 5.91 -12.00
CA GLN A 303 -14.16 4.62 -11.84
C GLN A 303 -15.57 4.60 -12.44
N LYS A 304 -16.31 5.71 -12.35
CA LYS A 304 -17.67 5.84 -12.88
C LYS A 304 -17.79 5.61 -14.40
N TYR A 305 -16.69 5.64 -15.14
CA TYR A 305 -16.69 5.49 -16.59
C TYR A 305 -16.35 4.08 -17.06
N TRP A 306 -15.72 3.24 -16.22
CA TRP A 306 -15.19 1.96 -16.65
C TRP A 306 -15.38 0.83 -15.65
N VAL A 307 -15.75 1.11 -14.40
CA VAL A 307 -16.03 0.10 -13.39
C VAL A 307 -17.51 -0.25 -13.43
N TYR A 308 -17.82 -1.51 -13.68
CA TYR A 308 -19.18 -2.03 -13.71
C TYR A 308 -19.54 -2.59 -12.33
N TYR A 309 -20.47 -1.94 -11.64
CA TYR A 309 -21.10 -2.46 -10.45
C TYR A 309 -22.41 -3.13 -10.88
N SER A 310 -22.53 -4.42 -10.63
CA SER A 310 -23.80 -5.12 -10.78
C SER A 310 -24.73 -4.59 -9.70
N ASP A 311 -25.67 -3.71 -10.06
CA ASP A 311 -26.73 -3.26 -9.17
C ASP A 311 -27.62 -4.47 -8.85
N GLU A 312 -27.37 -5.10 -7.70
CA GLU A 312 -28.27 -6.09 -7.10
C GLU A 312 -29.57 -5.44 -6.57
N ASP A 313 -29.63 -4.11 -6.52
CA ASP A 313 -30.84 -3.38 -6.17
C ASP A 313 -31.71 -3.21 -7.42
N GLY A 314 -32.61 -4.18 -7.60
CA GLY A 314 -33.69 -4.08 -8.56
C GLY A 314 -34.50 -2.79 -8.36
N ARG A 315 -34.34 -1.83 -9.27
CA ARG A 315 -35.29 -0.78 -9.57
C ARG A 315 -35.72 -0.92 -11.01
#